data_77d835cc1ac44edd164c350a53316e12
#
_entry.id   77d835cc1ac44edd164c350a53316e12
#
_cell.length_a   1.000
_cell.length_b   1.000
_cell.length_c   1.000
_cell.angle_alpha   90.00
_cell.angle_beta   90.00
_cell.angle_gamma   90.00
#
_symmetry.space_group_name_H-M   'P 1'
#
loop_
_entity.id
_entity.type
_entity.pdbx_description
1 polymer ?
#
loop_
_entity_poly.entity_id
_entity_poly.type
_entity_poly.pdbx_seq_one_letter_code
_entity_poly.pdbx_strand_id
1 'polypeptide(L)'
;MLYGLLSEKTKKELPWGTLTGIRPTKIAMTKLLEGKNEDEIRTYMKETYLASDAKIDLSIEIAERERELLSAIDYEHGYSLYVGIPFCPTTCLYCSFTSFPIKNWEKRMEEY
;
A
#
# COMPACT_ATOMS: atom_id res chain seq x y z
N MET A 1 -9.30 3.90 -24.61
CA MET A 1 -9.17 3.11 -23.36
C MET A 1 -10.45 3.27 -22.54
N LEU A 2 -10.98 2.21 -21.92
CA LEU A 2 -12.29 2.25 -21.21
C LEU A 2 -12.34 3.32 -20.11
N TYR A 3 -11.26 3.49 -19.34
CA TYR A 3 -11.18 4.52 -18.30
C TYR A 3 -11.46 5.93 -18.84
N GLY A 4 -10.81 6.33 -19.96
CA GLY A 4 -11.02 7.65 -20.53
C GLY A 4 -12.48 7.90 -20.97
N LEU A 5 -13.11 6.90 -21.59
CA LEU A 5 -14.53 6.98 -21.99
C LEU A 5 -15.44 7.11 -20.77
N LEU A 6 -15.17 6.38 -19.70
CA LEU A 6 -15.96 6.45 -18.46
C LEU A 6 -15.75 7.78 -17.74
N SER A 7 -14.51 8.27 -17.64
CA SER A 7 -14.21 9.56 -17.03
C SER A 7 -14.90 10.71 -17.76
N GLU A 8 -14.84 10.69 -19.09
CA GLU A 8 -15.52 11.68 -19.94
C GLU A 8 -17.03 11.65 -19.75
N LYS A 9 -17.63 10.44 -19.76
CA LYS A 9 -19.09 10.27 -19.60
C LYS A 9 -19.59 10.60 -18.21
N THR A 10 -18.85 10.22 -17.18
CA THR A 10 -19.26 10.42 -15.76
C THR A 10 -18.81 11.74 -15.19
N LYS A 11 -17.88 12.44 -15.85
CA LYS A 11 -17.18 13.63 -15.36
C LYS A 11 -16.45 13.38 -14.04
N LYS A 12 -15.98 12.12 -13.83
CA LYS A 12 -15.24 11.71 -12.64
C LYS A 12 -13.86 11.19 -13.03
N GLU A 13 -12.85 11.71 -12.35
CA GLU A 13 -11.48 11.22 -12.41
C GLU A 13 -11.14 10.52 -11.09
N LEU A 14 -10.55 9.34 -11.18
CA LEU A 14 -10.12 8.61 -9.98
C LEU A 14 -8.71 9.07 -9.60
N PRO A 15 -8.44 9.36 -8.32
CA PRO A 15 -7.13 9.86 -7.90
C PRO A 15 -5.95 8.95 -8.26
N TRP A 16 -6.18 7.64 -8.30
CA TRP A 16 -5.18 6.64 -8.71
C TRP A 16 -5.31 6.22 -10.18
N GLY A 17 -6.19 6.87 -10.95
CA GLY A 17 -6.42 6.56 -12.35
C GLY A 17 -6.86 5.12 -12.58
N THR A 18 -6.11 4.39 -13.41
CA THR A 18 -6.35 2.97 -13.72
C THR A 18 -5.62 2.01 -12.79
N LEU A 19 -4.87 2.53 -11.83
CA LEU A 19 -4.08 1.70 -10.93
C LEU A 19 -4.99 0.90 -9.99
N THR A 20 -4.76 -0.41 -9.93
CA THR A 20 -5.45 -1.34 -9.04
C THR A 20 -4.44 -1.99 -8.09
N GLY A 21 -4.85 -2.30 -6.87
CA GLY A 21 -4.01 -2.92 -5.87
C GLY A 21 -3.97 -2.15 -4.55
N ILE A 22 -3.41 -2.79 -3.53
CA ILE A 22 -3.41 -2.28 -2.16
C ILE A 22 -2.13 -1.50 -1.78
N ARG A 23 -1.09 -1.54 -2.62
CA ARG A 23 0.18 -0.83 -2.38
C ARG A 23 0.64 -0.06 -3.62
N PRO A 24 -0.04 1.04 -3.96
CA PRO A 24 0.34 1.84 -5.14
C PRO A 24 1.75 2.45 -5.03
N THR A 25 2.23 2.72 -3.81
CA THR A 25 3.58 3.24 -3.53
C THR A 25 4.70 2.28 -3.93
N LYS A 26 4.41 0.98 -4.07
CA LYS A 26 5.39 -0.02 -4.53
C LYS A 26 5.92 0.31 -5.94
N ILE A 27 5.12 0.95 -6.77
CA ILE A 27 5.54 1.32 -8.13
C ILE A 27 6.64 2.38 -8.05
N ALA A 28 6.42 3.45 -7.26
CA ALA A 28 7.42 4.49 -7.05
C ALA A 28 8.70 3.90 -6.42
N MET A 29 8.58 3.04 -5.40
CA MET A 29 9.72 2.36 -4.78
C MET A 29 10.52 1.54 -5.81
N THR A 30 9.85 0.74 -6.63
CA THR A 30 10.53 -0.07 -7.66
C THR A 30 11.30 0.82 -8.62
N LYS A 31 10.71 1.93 -9.06
CA LYS A 31 11.36 2.88 -9.97
C LYS A 31 12.54 3.60 -9.31
N LEU A 32 12.46 3.96 -8.03
CA LEU A 32 13.58 4.50 -7.27
C LEU A 32 14.73 3.50 -7.16
N LEU A 33 14.45 2.23 -6.92
CA LEU A 33 15.45 1.16 -6.87
C LEU A 33 16.08 0.89 -8.26
N GLU A 34 15.35 1.12 -9.35
CA GLU A 34 15.88 1.10 -10.72
C GLU A 34 16.76 2.33 -11.03
N GLY A 35 16.92 3.26 -10.11
CA GLY A 35 17.73 4.47 -10.28
C GLY A 35 17.02 5.60 -11.03
N LYS A 36 15.68 5.54 -11.17
CA LYS A 36 14.90 6.61 -11.80
C LYS A 36 14.78 7.82 -10.87
N ASN A 37 14.83 9.02 -11.47
CA ASN A 37 14.58 10.26 -10.74
C ASN A 37 13.06 10.52 -10.60
N GLU A 38 12.70 11.51 -9.76
CA GLU A 38 11.31 11.84 -9.48
C GLU A 38 10.51 12.20 -10.73
N ASP A 39 11.08 12.96 -11.67
CA ASP A 39 10.40 13.39 -12.89
C ASP A 39 10.10 12.19 -13.81
N GLU A 40 11.02 11.23 -13.90
CA GLU A 40 10.80 9.99 -14.65
C GLU A 40 9.71 9.13 -14.01
N ILE A 41 9.68 9.05 -12.68
CA ILE A 41 8.64 8.32 -11.93
C ILE A 41 7.28 9.00 -12.13
N ARG A 42 7.24 10.31 -12.02
CA ARG A 42 6.05 11.13 -12.24
C ARG A 42 5.48 10.91 -13.63
N THR A 43 6.32 11.05 -14.65
CA THR A 43 5.93 10.82 -16.03
C THR A 43 5.39 9.41 -16.23
N TYR A 44 6.11 8.40 -15.74
CA TYR A 44 5.69 7.01 -15.83
C TYR A 44 4.32 6.74 -15.18
N MET A 45 4.10 7.22 -13.96
CA MET A 45 2.84 7.00 -13.25
C MET A 45 1.68 7.74 -13.89
N LYS A 46 1.95 8.93 -14.43
CA LYS A 46 0.95 9.75 -15.11
C LYS A 46 0.53 9.13 -16.45
N GLU A 47 1.48 8.72 -17.25
CA GLU A 47 1.22 8.16 -18.61
C GLU A 47 0.67 6.73 -18.56
N THR A 48 1.20 5.90 -17.64
CA THR A 48 0.83 4.48 -17.56
C THR A 48 -0.49 4.28 -16.82
N TYR A 49 -0.66 4.98 -15.70
CA TYR A 49 -1.79 4.74 -14.79
C TYR A 49 -2.80 5.88 -14.75
N LEU A 50 -2.51 7.03 -15.37
CA LEU A 50 -3.36 8.22 -15.29
C LEU A 50 -3.61 8.67 -13.84
N ALA A 51 -2.63 8.45 -12.97
CA ALA A 51 -2.71 8.88 -11.58
C ALA A 51 -2.63 10.41 -11.47
N SER A 52 -3.31 10.99 -10.49
CA SER A 52 -3.26 12.42 -10.23
C SER A 52 -1.90 12.84 -9.65
N ASP A 53 -1.48 14.08 -9.92
CA ASP A 53 -0.20 14.61 -9.44
C ASP A 53 -0.07 14.47 -7.92
N ALA A 54 -1.14 14.78 -7.15
CA ALA A 54 -1.15 14.64 -5.70
C ALA A 54 -0.90 13.19 -5.21
N LYS A 55 -1.36 12.17 -5.96
CA LYS A 55 -1.13 10.76 -5.61
C LYS A 55 0.23 10.27 -6.05
N ILE A 56 0.76 10.83 -7.12
CA ILE A 56 2.13 10.59 -7.56
C ILE A 56 3.11 11.16 -6.54
N ASP A 57 2.93 12.41 -6.12
CA ASP A 57 3.75 13.07 -5.09
C ASP A 57 3.77 12.27 -3.80
N LEU A 58 2.59 11.90 -3.31
CA LEU A 58 2.45 11.06 -2.12
C LEU A 58 3.18 9.72 -2.27
N SER A 59 3.12 9.09 -3.45
CA SER A 59 3.78 7.81 -3.70
C SER A 59 5.29 7.93 -3.67
N ILE A 60 5.85 8.99 -4.24
CA ILE A 60 7.28 9.26 -4.25
C ILE A 60 7.75 9.56 -2.83
N GLU A 61 7.09 10.45 -2.11
CA GLU A 61 7.42 10.81 -0.73
C GLU A 61 7.45 9.57 0.19
N ILE A 62 6.43 8.71 0.10
CA ILE A 62 6.38 7.48 0.90
C ILE A 62 7.51 6.53 0.50
N ALA A 63 7.77 6.35 -0.80
CA ALA A 63 8.81 5.46 -1.27
C ALA A 63 10.22 5.92 -0.84
N GLU A 64 10.47 7.22 -0.83
CA GLU A 64 11.75 7.78 -0.33
C GLU A 64 11.92 7.54 1.17
N ARG A 65 10.88 7.77 1.96
CA ARG A 65 10.89 7.48 3.41
C ARG A 65 11.08 5.98 3.68
N GLU A 66 10.37 5.11 2.95
CA GLU A 66 10.56 3.66 3.07
C GLU A 66 12.01 3.27 2.73
N ARG A 67 12.58 3.83 1.67
CA ARG A 67 13.99 3.56 1.27
C ARG A 67 14.96 3.98 2.36
N GLU A 68 14.78 5.16 2.96
CA GLU A 68 15.60 5.65 4.05
C GLU A 68 15.53 4.72 5.27
N LEU A 69 14.33 4.34 5.70
CA LEU A 69 14.12 3.43 6.82
C LEU A 69 14.70 2.04 6.56
N LEU A 70 14.52 1.51 5.35
CA LEU A 70 15.03 0.20 4.97
C LEU A 70 16.56 0.18 4.84
N SER A 71 17.19 1.33 4.52
CA SER A 71 18.66 1.41 4.43
C SER A 71 19.37 1.13 5.76
N ALA A 72 18.66 1.27 6.89
CA ALA A 72 19.20 1.00 8.22
C ALA A 72 19.15 -0.50 8.62
N ILE A 73 18.51 -1.34 7.81
CA ILE A 73 18.36 -2.77 8.07
C ILE A 73 18.76 -3.59 6.84
N ASP A 74 19.29 -4.79 7.07
CA ASP A 74 19.55 -5.75 5.97
C ASP A 74 18.25 -6.47 5.60
N TYR A 75 17.38 -5.80 4.83
CA TYR A 75 16.08 -6.35 4.45
C TYR A 75 16.17 -7.35 3.28
N GLU A 76 17.29 -7.41 2.56
CA GLU A 76 17.50 -8.33 1.45
C GLU A 76 17.87 -9.74 1.93
N HIS A 77 18.67 -9.83 3.02
CA HIS A 77 19.15 -11.10 3.57
C HIS A 77 18.53 -11.43 4.94
N GLY A 78 17.79 -10.48 5.50
CA GLY A 78 17.09 -10.63 6.76
C GLY A 78 15.71 -11.27 6.62
N TYR A 79 15.02 -11.36 7.74
CA TYR A 79 13.62 -11.80 7.77
C TYR A 79 12.81 -10.87 8.67
N SER A 80 11.51 -10.77 8.39
CA SER A 80 10.55 -10.08 9.24
C SER A 80 9.70 -11.10 9.98
N LEU A 81 9.63 -11.00 11.32
CA LEU A 81 8.73 -11.80 12.14
C LEU A 81 7.48 -10.99 12.44
N TYR A 82 6.34 -11.45 11.95
CA TYR A 82 5.04 -10.89 12.30
C TYR A 82 4.39 -11.72 13.39
N VAL A 83 4.16 -11.12 14.56
CA VAL A 83 3.46 -11.74 15.69
C VAL A 83 2.06 -11.13 15.77
N GLY A 84 1.06 -11.92 15.37
CA GLY A 84 -0.34 -11.49 15.42
C GLY A 84 -1.04 -12.05 16.65
N ILE A 85 -1.71 -11.19 17.42
CA ILE A 85 -2.56 -11.60 18.54
C ILE A 85 -4.01 -11.59 18.05
N PRO A 86 -4.63 -12.78 17.85
CA PRO A 86 -5.95 -12.88 17.20
C PRO A 86 -7.14 -12.61 18.13
N PHE A 87 -6.91 -12.23 19.38
CA PHE A 87 -7.96 -12.01 20.36
C PHE A 87 -8.41 -10.54 20.37
N CYS A 88 -9.66 -10.30 20.05
CA CYS A 88 -10.25 -8.96 20.00
C CYS A 88 -11.51 -8.89 20.88
N PRO A 89 -11.83 -7.73 21.46
CA PRO A 89 -13.08 -7.53 22.20
C PRO A 89 -14.30 -7.85 21.36
N THR A 90 -14.27 -7.44 20.09
CA THR A 90 -15.30 -7.70 19.07
C THR A 90 -14.66 -7.86 17.70
N THR A 91 -15.40 -8.43 16.76
CA THR A 91 -14.96 -8.46 15.35
C THR A 91 -15.44 -7.19 14.65
N CYS A 92 -14.50 -6.40 14.12
CA CYS A 92 -14.83 -5.21 13.32
C CYS A 92 -15.46 -5.61 11.98
N LEU A 93 -16.45 -4.84 11.52
CA LEU A 93 -17.16 -5.11 10.27
C LEU A 93 -16.20 -5.23 9.04
N TYR A 94 -15.11 -4.51 9.07
CA TYR A 94 -14.09 -4.46 8.00
C TYR A 94 -12.87 -5.37 8.26
N CYS A 95 -12.91 -6.22 9.29
CA CYS A 95 -11.76 -7.03 9.67
C CYS A 95 -11.54 -8.18 8.68
N SER A 96 -10.35 -8.24 8.09
CA SER A 96 -9.90 -9.32 7.23
C SER A 96 -8.87 -10.25 7.89
N PHE A 97 -8.51 -9.97 9.13
CA PHE A 97 -7.59 -10.81 9.92
C PHE A 97 -8.33 -11.90 10.66
N THR A 98 -7.61 -12.96 11.01
CA THR A 98 -8.12 -13.95 11.97
C THR A 98 -8.42 -13.26 13.30
N SER A 99 -9.66 -13.33 13.74
CA SER A 99 -10.14 -12.62 14.92
C SER A 99 -11.08 -13.51 15.73
N PHE A 100 -10.76 -13.66 17.01
CA PHE A 100 -11.55 -14.43 17.97
C PHE A 100 -12.03 -13.51 19.10
N PRO A 101 -13.33 -13.51 19.45
CA PRO A 101 -13.84 -12.75 20.59
C PRO A 101 -13.17 -13.20 21.89
N ILE A 102 -12.51 -12.28 22.60
CA ILE A 102 -11.80 -12.54 23.86
C ILE A 102 -12.68 -13.32 24.85
N LYS A 103 -13.96 -12.93 24.99
CA LYS A 103 -14.90 -13.54 25.92
C LYS A 103 -15.01 -15.07 25.78
N ASN A 104 -14.82 -15.59 24.58
CA ASN A 104 -14.91 -17.03 24.32
C ASN A 104 -13.61 -17.77 24.62
N TRP A 105 -12.50 -17.03 24.70
CA TRP A 105 -11.14 -17.58 24.77
C TRP A 105 -10.37 -17.16 26.03
N GLU A 106 -10.97 -16.35 26.90
CA GLU A 106 -10.31 -15.76 28.06
C GLU A 106 -9.52 -16.76 28.90
N LYS A 107 -10.07 -17.97 29.10
CA LYS A 107 -9.42 -19.04 29.90
C LYS A 107 -8.26 -19.75 29.18
N ARG A 108 -8.12 -19.52 27.88
CA ARG A 108 -7.12 -20.20 27.04
C ARG A 108 -6.14 -19.24 26.35
N MET A 109 -6.23 -17.96 26.64
CA MET A 109 -5.37 -16.97 25.99
C MET A 109 -3.89 -17.15 26.36
N GLU A 110 -3.61 -17.64 27.57
CA GLU A 110 -2.23 -17.90 28.03
C GLU A 110 -1.62 -19.16 27.42
N GLU A 111 -2.44 -20.01 26.79
CA GLU A 111 -1.94 -21.18 26.07
C GLU A 111 -1.38 -20.82 24.69
N TYR A 112 -1.76 -19.64 24.16
CA TYR A 112 -1.35 -19.13 22.86
C TYR A 112 0.01 -18.46 22.91
#